data_d3799e66fe813a99c0a3cd430c8e1737
#
_entry.id   d3799e66fe813a99c0a3cd430c8e1737
#
_cell.length_a   1.000
_cell.length_b   1.000
_cell.length_c   1.000
_cell.angle_alpha   90.00
_cell.angle_beta   90.00
_cell.angle_gamma   90.00
#
_symmetry.space_group_name_H-M   'P 1'
#
loop_
_entity.id
_entity.type
_entity.pdbx_description
1 polymer ?
#
loop_
_entity_poly.entity_id
_entity_poly.type
_entity_poly.pdbx_seq_one_letter_code
_entity_poly.pdbx_strand_id
1 'polypeptide(L)'
;KLIGASHGTEIPLITGNNDIVGDFSFLIYPSGPSKRFLSKNMMIFWSNFAKNGAPGTSSNGVEWLSYGSLKESKNFLILDNKSSMKLSNLFTTYKLLVEQLNNDTRVNELERCVILYQMGTFVGNDIFEDIKRYASFECKRKDARDFLEANANFIEY
;
A
#
# COMPACT_ATOMS: atom_id res chain seq x y z
N LYS A 1 16.12 -2.57 3.37
CA LYS A 1 14.91 -3.23 2.85
C LYS A 1 14.86 -2.96 1.36
N LEU A 2 15.08 -3.97 0.52
CA LEU A 2 15.14 -3.78 -0.94
C LEU A 2 13.74 -3.58 -1.57
N ILE A 3 12.71 -4.23 -1.06
CA ILE A 3 11.41 -4.32 -1.74
C ILE A 3 10.27 -3.69 -0.92
N GLY A 4 10.39 -3.59 0.39
CA GLY A 4 9.30 -3.09 1.23
C GLY A 4 8.06 -4.00 1.23
N ALA A 5 6.88 -3.40 1.38
CA ALA A 5 5.59 -4.09 1.28
C ALA A 5 5.06 -3.93 -0.15
N SER A 6 5.43 -4.86 -1.04
CA SER A 6 4.97 -4.90 -2.43
C SER A 6 3.80 -5.87 -2.59
N HIS A 7 3.08 -5.76 -3.71
CA HIS A 7 1.96 -6.63 -4.05
C HIS A 7 2.35 -8.12 -4.02
N GLY A 8 1.55 -8.94 -3.35
CA GLY A 8 1.75 -10.39 -3.23
C GLY A 8 2.77 -10.84 -2.17
N THR A 9 3.55 -9.91 -1.58
CA THR A 9 4.54 -10.26 -0.54
C THR A 9 3.89 -10.65 0.80
N GLU A 10 2.60 -10.38 1.00
CA GLU A 10 1.84 -10.84 2.17
C GLU A 10 1.48 -12.33 2.12
N ILE A 11 1.35 -12.93 0.93
CA ILE A 11 0.87 -14.30 0.76
C ILE A 11 1.72 -15.32 1.53
N PRO A 12 3.06 -15.35 1.41
CA PRO A 12 3.89 -16.25 2.20
C PRO A 12 3.75 -16.06 3.71
N LEU A 13 3.46 -14.85 4.16
CA LEU A 13 3.27 -14.56 5.59
C LEU A 13 1.91 -15.07 6.09
N ILE A 14 0.85 -14.98 5.26
CA ILE A 14 -0.49 -15.48 5.60
C ILE A 14 -0.54 -17.01 5.56
N THR A 15 0.11 -17.63 4.58
CA THR A 15 0.10 -19.09 4.39
C THR A 15 1.15 -19.82 5.25
N GLY A 16 2.14 -19.10 5.74
CA GLY A 16 3.32 -19.68 6.39
C GLY A 16 4.28 -20.38 5.42
N ASN A 17 3.97 -20.38 4.12
CA ASN A 17 4.77 -21.01 3.09
C ASN A 17 5.61 -19.96 2.33
N ASN A 18 6.92 -19.98 2.58
CA ASN A 18 7.85 -19.06 1.93
C ASN A 18 8.41 -19.59 0.59
N ASP A 19 8.18 -20.86 0.27
CA ASP A 19 8.74 -21.49 -0.93
C ASP A 19 8.04 -21.02 -2.21
N ILE A 20 6.92 -20.30 -2.08
CA ILE A 20 6.17 -19.71 -3.21
C ILE A 20 7.05 -18.78 -4.08
N VAL A 21 8.07 -18.15 -3.50
CA VAL A 21 9.01 -17.25 -4.22
C VAL A 21 10.32 -17.95 -4.61
N GLY A 22 10.39 -19.28 -4.47
CA GLY A 22 11.55 -20.09 -4.88
C GLY A 22 12.84 -19.77 -4.13
N ASP A 23 13.97 -19.97 -4.80
CA ASP A 23 15.33 -19.88 -4.20
C ASP A 23 15.69 -18.48 -3.65
N PHE A 24 14.99 -17.42 -4.07
CA PHE A 24 15.19 -16.05 -3.59
C PHE A 24 14.40 -15.71 -2.32
N SER A 25 13.65 -16.67 -1.76
CA SER A 25 12.79 -16.44 -0.58
C SER A 25 13.56 -15.85 0.61
N PHE A 26 14.82 -16.25 0.80
CA PHE A 26 15.64 -15.75 1.91
C PHE A 26 16.02 -14.26 1.80
N LEU A 27 16.06 -13.70 0.58
CA LEU A 27 16.33 -12.28 0.35
C LEU A 27 15.10 -11.43 0.63
N ILE A 28 13.93 -11.92 0.23
CA ILE A 28 12.64 -11.20 0.38
C ILE A 28 12.12 -11.36 1.81
N TYR A 29 12.24 -12.58 2.36
CA TYR A 29 11.74 -12.95 3.69
C TYR A 29 12.87 -13.42 4.60
N PRO A 30 13.80 -12.55 5.00
CA PRO A 30 14.91 -12.95 5.86
C PRO A 30 14.37 -13.53 7.17
N SER A 31 14.97 -14.65 7.58
CA SER A 31 14.58 -15.33 8.81
C SER A 31 14.84 -14.46 10.04
N GLY A 32 13.91 -14.46 10.98
CA GLY A 32 14.08 -13.69 12.23
C GLY A 32 12.82 -13.61 13.08
N PRO A 33 12.95 -13.06 14.30
CA PRO A 33 11.83 -12.92 15.23
C PRO A 33 10.68 -12.08 14.66
N SER A 34 10.99 -11.00 13.96
CA SER A 34 9.99 -10.09 13.36
C SER A 34 9.15 -10.78 12.30
N LYS A 35 9.78 -11.56 11.41
CA LYS A 35 9.05 -12.36 10.40
C LYS A 35 8.14 -13.38 11.06
N ARG A 36 8.66 -14.15 12.04
CA ARG A 36 7.87 -15.15 12.75
C ARG A 36 6.68 -14.53 13.49
N PHE A 37 6.90 -13.39 14.14
CA PHE A 37 5.84 -12.65 14.82
C PHE A 37 4.77 -12.19 13.82
N LEU A 38 5.16 -11.52 12.73
CA LEU A 38 4.24 -11.00 11.72
C LEU A 38 3.44 -12.14 11.08
N SER A 39 4.09 -13.17 10.57
CA SER A 39 3.44 -14.32 9.94
C SER A 39 2.45 -15.00 10.88
N LYS A 40 2.86 -15.26 12.14
CA LYS A 40 1.96 -15.85 13.16
C LYS A 40 0.68 -15.01 13.36
N ASN A 41 0.81 -13.69 13.48
CA ASN A 41 -0.34 -12.82 13.70
C ASN A 41 -1.21 -12.68 12.43
N MET A 42 -0.62 -12.62 11.25
CA MET A 42 -1.38 -12.63 10.00
C MET A 42 -2.19 -13.93 9.86
N MET A 43 -1.60 -15.09 10.12
CA MET A 43 -2.33 -16.37 10.13
C MET A 43 -3.48 -16.37 11.14
N ILE A 44 -3.28 -15.82 12.35
CA ILE A 44 -4.33 -15.69 13.37
C ILE A 44 -5.47 -14.84 12.85
N PHE A 45 -5.18 -13.64 12.35
CA PHE A 45 -6.20 -12.71 11.88
C PHE A 45 -7.01 -13.26 10.71
N TRP A 46 -6.36 -13.83 9.70
CA TRP A 46 -7.06 -14.42 8.53
C TRP A 46 -7.87 -15.65 8.91
N SER A 47 -7.32 -16.53 9.76
CA SER A 47 -8.06 -17.71 10.23
C SER A 47 -9.27 -17.33 11.07
N ASN A 48 -9.15 -16.36 11.96
CA ASN A 48 -10.26 -15.89 12.78
C ASN A 48 -11.34 -15.25 11.91
N PHE A 49 -10.94 -14.39 10.96
CA PHE A 49 -11.87 -13.76 10.04
C PHE A 49 -12.65 -14.80 9.22
N ALA A 50 -11.96 -15.79 8.68
CA ALA A 50 -12.60 -16.86 7.91
C ALA A 50 -13.59 -17.71 8.74
N LYS A 51 -13.33 -17.91 10.03
CA LYS A 51 -14.17 -18.71 10.91
C LYS A 51 -15.32 -17.93 11.56
N ASN A 52 -15.05 -16.68 11.94
CA ASN A 52 -15.90 -15.91 12.85
C ASN A 52 -16.40 -14.59 12.25
N GLY A 53 -15.94 -14.21 11.04
CA GLY A 53 -16.25 -12.92 10.42
C GLY A 53 -15.54 -11.72 11.07
N ALA A 54 -14.62 -11.96 12.02
CA ALA A 54 -13.83 -10.91 12.68
C ALA A 54 -12.39 -11.38 12.91
N PRO A 55 -11.37 -10.51 12.67
CA PRO A 55 -9.97 -10.90 12.82
C PRO A 55 -9.55 -11.15 14.27
N GLY A 56 -10.20 -10.47 15.23
CA GLY A 56 -9.90 -10.60 16.64
C GLY A 56 -8.60 -9.93 17.07
N THR A 57 -7.89 -10.57 18.01
CA THR A 57 -6.74 -9.99 18.72
C THR A 57 -5.45 -10.74 18.39
N SER A 58 -4.38 -9.97 18.17
CA SER A 58 -3.02 -10.47 17.95
C SER A 58 -2.41 -11.13 19.19
N SER A 59 -1.32 -11.86 19.01
CA SER A 59 -0.57 -12.49 20.11
C SER A 59 0.06 -11.50 21.11
N ASN A 60 0.13 -10.21 20.79
CA ASN A 60 0.59 -9.13 21.67
C ASN A 60 -0.54 -8.23 22.16
N GLY A 61 -1.80 -8.63 22.02
CA GLY A 61 -2.95 -7.93 22.58
C GLY A 61 -3.51 -6.78 21.72
N VAL A 62 -3.05 -6.61 20.50
CA VAL A 62 -3.62 -5.59 19.58
C VAL A 62 -4.85 -6.18 18.91
N GLU A 63 -6.01 -5.60 19.12
CA GLU A 63 -7.26 -5.97 18.47
C GLU A 63 -7.40 -5.30 17.11
N TRP A 64 -7.77 -6.07 16.08
CA TRP A 64 -8.10 -5.52 14.77
C TRP A 64 -9.58 -5.14 14.74
N LEU A 65 -9.85 -3.87 14.95
CA LEU A 65 -11.20 -3.32 14.99
C LEU A 65 -11.83 -3.21 13.61
N SER A 66 -13.16 -3.28 13.56
CA SER A 66 -13.91 -2.98 12.34
C SER A 66 -13.67 -1.55 11.88
N TYR A 67 -13.55 -1.34 10.58
CA TYR A 67 -13.39 -0.02 10.00
C TYR A 67 -14.56 0.89 10.39
N GLY A 68 -14.25 2.06 10.95
CA GLY A 68 -15.26 3.03 11.40
C GLY A 68 -15.99 2.67 12.68
N SER A 69 -15.55 1.62 13.43
CA SER A 69 -16.17 1.23 14.70
C SER A 69 -16.03 2.28 15.82
N LEU A 70 -15.00 3.11 15.77
CA LEU A 70 -14.86 4.27 16.65
C LEU A 70 -15.39 5.52 15.94
N LYS A 71 -16.29 6.25 16.59
CA LYS A 71 -17.13 7.33 16.00
C LYS A 71 -16.38 8.41 15.20
N GLU A 72 -15.09 8.60 15.38
CA GLU A 72 -14.30 9.66 14.72
C GLU A 72 -13.00 9.16 14.07
N SER A 73 -12.77 7.84 14.04
CA SER A 73 -11.50 7.32 13.53
C SER A 73 -11.68 6.21 12.51
N LYS A 74 -10.96 6.32 11.42
CA LYS A 74 -10.76 5.24 10.47
C LYS A 74 -9.65 4.37 11.05
N ASN A 75 -10.00 3.15 11.45
CA ASN A 75 -9.05 2.27 12.10
C ASN A 75 -8.38 1.38 11.07
N PHE A 76 -7.08 1.53 10.93
CA PHE A 76 -6.22 0.63 10.17
C PHE A 76 -5.31 -0.10 11.13
N LEU A 77 -5.09 -1.39 10.89
CA LEU A 77 -4.04 -2.11 11.58
C LEU A 77 -2.75 -2.03 10.76
N ILE A 78 -1.70 -1.50 11.36
CA ILE A 78 -0.34 -1.60 10.83
C ILE A 78 0.18 -2.99 11.14
N LEU A 79 0.35 -3.80 10.09
CA LEU A 79 0.95 -5.13 10.16
C LEU A 79 2.47 -5.00 10.05
N ASP A 80 3.17 -5.14 11.17
CA ASP A 80 4.63 -4.98 11.25
C ASP A 80 5.20 -5.88 12.38
N ASN A 81 6.43 -5.63 12.79
CA ASN A 81 7.05 -6.30 13.94
C ASN A 81 6.29 -6.01 15.25
N LYS A 82 6.68 -6.73 16.33
CA LYS A 82 5.99 -6.66 17.61
C LYS A 82 5.84 -5.25 18.18
N SER A 83 6.85 -4.41 18.02
CA SER A 83 6.86 -3.04 18.59
C SER A 83 6.10 -2.03 17.71
N SER A 84 5.90 -2.32 16.45
CA SER A 84 5.31 -1.42 15.46
C SER A 84 3.87 -1.80 15.08
N MET A 85 3.41 -3.01 15.42
CA MET A 85 2.03 -3.45 15.18
C MET A 85 1.07 -2.67 16.10
N LYS A 86 0.21 -1.87 15.49
CA LYS A 86 -0.74 -1.01 16.22
C LYS A 86 -1.89 -0.54 15.32
N LEU A 87 -2.98 -0.10 15.94
CA LEU A 87 -4.00 0.66 15.23
C LEU A 87 -3.46 2.02 14.80
N SER A 88 -3.92 2.49 13.65
CA SER A 88 -3.57 3.79 13.08
C SER A 88 -4.80 4.50 12.54
N ASN A 89 -4.84 5.81 12.73
CA ASN A 89 -5.84 6.71 12.15
C ASN A 89 -5.31 7.45 10.92
N LEU A 90 -4.09 7.15 10.50
CA LEU A 90 -3.48 7.77 9.33
C LEU A 90 -4.20 7.26 8.08
N PHE A 91 -5.01 8.11 7.50
CA PHE A 91 -5.69 7.84 6.24
C PHE A 91 -5.05 8.66 5.13
N THR A 92 -4.51 7.97 4.15
CA THR A 92 -3.97 8.62 2.95
C THR A 92 -5.12 8.99 2.02
N THR A 93 -5.28 10.29 1.76
CA THR A 93 -6.24 10.82 0.78
C THR A 93 -5.51 11.20 -0.51
N TYR A 94 -6.23 11.27 -1.62
CA TYR A 94 -5.66 11.81 -2.87
C TYR A 94 -5.12 13.23 -2.67
N LYS A 95 -5.79 14.08 -1.89
CA LYS A 95 -5.28 15.40 -1.53
C LYS A 95 -3.89 15.33 -0.92
N LEU A 96 -3.70 14.48 0.09
CA LEU A 96 -2.41 14.31 0.76
C LEU A 96 -1.33 13.77 -0.18
N LEU A 97 -1.69 12.82 -1.06
CA LEU A 97 -0.75 12.28 -2.05
C LEU A 97 -0.34 13.35 -3.06
N VAL A 98 -1.28 14.18 -3.54
CA VAL A 98 -0.96 15.28 -4.45
C VAL A 98 -0.15 16.36 -3.76
N GLU A 99 -0.40 16.67 -2.50
CA GLU A 99 0.44 17.56 -1.70
C GLU A 99 1.88 17.03 -1.54
N GLN A 100 2.05 15.73 -1.36
CA GLN A 100 3.38 15.12 -1.35
C GLN A 100 4.05 15.22 -2.73
N LEU A 101 3.31 14.98 -3.80
CA LEU A 101 3.80 15.11 -5.17
C LEU A 101 4.20 16.56 -5.52
N ASN A 102 3.44 17.57 -5.05
CA ASN A 102 3.78 18.97 -5.21
C ASN A 102 5.18 19.30 -4.64
N ASN A 103 5.54 18.65 -3.54
CA ASN A 103 6.80 18.89 -2.82
C ASN A 103 7.93 17.92 -3.22
N ASP A 104 7.69 16.98 -4.12
CA ASP A 104 8.73 16.03 -4.54
C ASP A 104 9.69 16.71 -5.54
N THR A 105 10.90 16.97 -5.07
CA THR A 105 11.96 17.61 -5.86
C THR A 105 12.73 16.65 -6.78
N ARG A 106 12.45 15.35 -6.72
CA ARG A 106 13.13 14.32 -7.52
C ARG A 106 12.57 14.20 -8.94
N VAL A 107 11.40 14.78 -9.18
CA VAL A 107 10.66 14.70 -10.45
C VAL A 107 10.40 16.10 -11.01
N ASN A 108 10.41 16.22 -12.35
CA ASN A 108 10.05 17.45 -13.05
C ASN A 108 8.52 17.60 -13.19
N GLU A 109 8.05 18.71 -13.74
CA GLU A 109 6.61 18.99 -13.86
C GLU A 109 5.87 18.01 -14.75
N LEU A 110 6.48 17.55 -15.86
CA LEU A 110 5.87 16.58 -16.76
C LEU A 110 5.74 15.21 -16.06
N GLU A 111 6.77 14.78 -15.36
CA GLU A 111 6.75 13.54 -14.59
C GLU A 111 5.69 13.59 -13.47
N ARG A 112 5.57 14.72 -12.76
CA ARG A 112 4.49 14.94 -11.79
C ARG A 112 3.11 14.84 -12.45
N CYS A 113 2.96 15.41 -13.65
CA CYS A 113 1.70 15.32 -14.39
C CYS A 113 1.38 13.88 -14.78
N VAL A 114 2.37 13.11 -15.22
CA VAL A 114 2.23 11.68 -15.55
C VAL A 114 1.81 10.87 -14.31
N ILE A 115 2.48 11.08 -13.17
CA ILE A 115 2.14 10.41 -11.90
C ILE A 115 0.71 10.78 -11.49
N LEU A 116 0.34 12.06 -11.54
CA LEU A 116 -1.00 12.54 -11.21
C LEU A 116 -2.07 11.89 -12.12
N TYR A 117 -1.79 11.81 -13.41
CA TYR A 117 -2.68 11.17 -14.38
C TYR A 117 -2.87 9.69 -14.07
N GLN A 118 -1.78 8.95 -13.83
CA GLN A 118 -1.85 7.54 -13.46
C GLN A 118 -2.60 7.33 -12.15
N MET A 119 -2.38 8.17 -11.12
CA MET A 119 -3.14 8.13 -9.87
C MET A 119 -4.64 8.33 -10.10
N GLY A 120 -5.02 9.22 -11.02
CA GLY A 120 -6.41 9.56 -11.32
C GLY A 120 -7.13 8.56 -12.21
N THR A 121 -6.39 7.72 -12.94
CA THR A 121 -6.96 6.75 -13.90
C THR A 121 -6.77 5.30 -13.48
N PHE A 122 -5.97 5.05 -12.45
CA PHE A 122 -5.73 3.71 -11.92
C PHE A 122 -7.04 3.08 -11.41
N VAL A 123 -7.23 1.77 -11.59
CA VAL A 123 -8.42 1.00 -11.21
C VAL A 123 -9.72 1.33 -11.98
N GLY A 124 -9.65 1.99 -13.14
CA GLY A 124 -10.80 2.17 -14.03
C GLY A 124 -11.80 3.26 -13.64
N ASN A 125 -11.57 3.97 -12.53
CA ASN A 125 -12.33 5.15 -12.15
C ASN A 125 -11.54 6.40 -12.51
N ASP A 126 -12.00 7.13 -13.52
CA ASP A 126 -11.35 8.37 -13.92
C ASP A 126 -11.74 9.52 -12.98
N ILE A 127 -10.85 9.80 -12.04
CA ILE A 127 -10.97 10.89 -11.08
C ILE A 127 -9.90 11.97 -11.29
N PHE A 128 -9.23 11.97 -12.45
CA PHE A 128 -8.10 12.88 -12.73
C PHE A 128 -8.46 14.35 -12.51
N GLU A 129 -9.58 14.81 -13.05
CA GLU A 129 -10.00 16.22 -12.90
C GLU A 129 -10.31 16.58 -11.44
N ASP A 130 -10.82 15.63 -10.66
CA ASP A 130 -11.12 15.85 -9.23
C ASP A 130 -9.86 16.01 -8.39
N ILE A 131 -8.81 15.24 -8.67
CA ILE A 131 -7.56 15.29 -7.90
C ILE A 131 -6.61 16.38 -8.40
N LYS A 132 -6.69 16.74 -9.67
CA LYS A 132 -5.87 17.78 -10.30
C LYS A 132 -6.01 19.14 -9.61
N ARG A 133 -7.17 19.45 -9.04
CA ARG A 133 -7.41 20.69 -8.26
C ARG A 133 -6.46 20.88 -7.06
N TYR A 134 -5.81 19.83 -6.60
CA TYR A 134 -4.83 19.88 -5.50
C TYR A 134 -3.38 20.06 -5.99
N ALA A 135 -3.14 19.99 -7.30
CA ALA A 135 -1.81 20.16 -7.88
C ALA A 135 -1.43 21.65 -7.89
N SER A 136 -0.15 21.93 -7.55
CA SER A 136 0.45 23.27 -7.64
C SER A 136 1.22 23.48 -8.95
N PHE A 137 1.16 22.52 -9.87
CA PHE A 137 1.82 22.52 -11.17
C PHE A 137 0.78 22.39 -12.30
N GLU A 138 1.12 22.86 -13.49
CA GLU A 138 0.27 22.68 -14.66
C GLU A 138 0.31 21.22 -15.12
N CYS A 139 -0.86 20.64 -15.35
CA CYS A 139 -0.98 19.28 -15.84
C CYS A 139 -2.13 19.17 -16.85
N LYS A 140 -1.81 18.76 -18.06
CA LYS A 140 -2.80 18.46 -19.09
C LYS A 140 -2.84 16.97 -19.34
N ARG A 141 -4.03 16.40 -19.33
CA ARG A 141 -4.27 14.97 -19.60
C ARG A 141 -3.57 14.49 -20.89
N LYS A 142 -3.60 15.33 -21.94
CA LYS A 142 -2.96 15.02 -23.21
C LYS A 142 -1.46 14.82 -23.05
N ASP A 143 -0.77 15.75 -22.38
CA ASP A 143 0.69 15.71 -22.23
C ASP A 143 1.15 14.46 -21.47
N ALA A 144 0.41 14.10 -20.43
CA ALA A 144 0.67 12.87 -19.64
C ALA A 144 0.47 11.61 -20.50
N ARG A 145 -0.60 11.54 -21.27
CA ARG A 145 -0.90 10.41 -22.16
C ARG A 145 0.13 10.28 -23.27
N ASP A 146 0.45 11.38 -23.96
CA ASP A 146 1.43 11.40 -25.04
C ASP A 146 2.82 10.94 -24.54
N PHE A 147 3.19 11.32 -23.30
CA PHE A 147 4.41 10.84 -22.65
C PHE A 147 4.38 9.32 -22.41
N LEU A 148 3.28 8.79 -21.88
CA LEU A 148 3.14 7.36 -21.62
C LEU A 148 3.16 6.55 -22.93
N GLU A 149 2.46 7.01 -23.96
CA GLU A 149 2.45 6.37 -25.28
C GLU A 149 3.85 6.36 -25.92
N ALA A 150 4.59 7.46 -25.84
CA ALA A 150 5.96 7.55 -26.36
C ALA A 150 6.95 6.65 -25.62
N ASN A 151 6.67 6.29 -24.37
CA ASN A 151 7.53 5.49 -23.50
C ASN A 151 6.95 4.10 -23.19
N ALA A 152 5.91 3.66 -23.91
CA ALA A 152 5.22 2.40 -23.65
C ALA A 152 6.14 1.17 -23.68
N ASN A 153 7.19 1.19 -24.52
CA ASN A 153 8.16 0.10 -24.63
C ASN A 153 9.10 -0.04 -23.42
N PHE A 154 9.12 0.93 -22.48
CA PHE A 154 9.92 0.89 -21.26
C PHE A 154 9.09 0.53 -20.04
N ILE A 155 7.76 0.42 -20.19
CA ILE A 155 6.82 0.05 -19.11
C ILE A 155 6.34 -1.37 -19.43
N GLU A 156 7.23 -2.36 -19.26
CA GLU A 156 6.80 -3.76 -19.18
C GLU A 156 6.17 -3.97 -17.79
N TYR A 157 4.92 -4.41 -17.78
CA TYR A 157 4.16 -4.77 -16.59
C TYR A 157 4.51 -6.19 -16.13
#